data_a705808b64624bd947249ef62f06770d
#
_entry.id   a705808b64624bd947249ef62f06770d
#
_cell.length_a   1.000
_cell.length_b   1.000
_cell.length_c   1.000
_cell.angle_alpha   90.00
_cell.angle_beta   90.00
_cell.angle_gamma   90.00
#
_symmetry.space_group_name_H-M   'P 1'
#
loop_
_entity.id
_entity.type
_entity.pdbx_description
1 polymer ?
#
loop_
_entity_poly.entity_id
_entity_poly.type
_entity_poly.pdbx_seq_one_letter_code
_entity_poly.pdbx_strand_id
1 'polypeptide(L)'
;MYKNVKMNEFENAMSQGDVNVLDVREVYEFEEGHIPNSINVPTSSFMSHMHLIDKSKHYYIICLTGARSQMVTKYLDQQGYDVTNVMGGLIVYQGDIEE
;
A
#
# COMPACT_ATOMS: atom_id res chain seq x y z
N MET A 1 -1.89 5.49 16.21
CA MET A 1 -0.60 4.86 15.91
C MET A 1 -0.81 3.74 14.89
N TYR A 2 -0.02 3.70 13.85
CA TYR A 2 -0.20 2.70 12.80
C TYR A 2 0.54 1.40 13.13
N LYS A 3 0.15 0.33 12.42
CA LYS A 3 0.77 -0.99 12.57
C LYS A 3 1.71 -1.26 11.41
N ASN A 4 2.71 -2.11 11.67
CA ASN A 4 3.56 -2.69 10.64
C ASN A 4 3.28 -4.19 10.61
N VAL A 5 3.11 -4.74 9.41
CA VAL A 5 2.94 -6.18 9.24
C VAL A 5 4.02 -6.71 8.32
N LYS A 6 4.37 -7.98 8.50
CA LYS A 6 5.28 -8.68 7.59
C LYS A 6 4.53 -9.09 6.33
N MET A 7 5.28 -9.37 5.27
CA MET A 7 4.67 -9.76 4.00
C MET A 7 3.77 -10.99 4.13
N ASN A 8 4.19 -12.01 4.88
CA ASN A 8 3.36 -13.20 5.06
C ASN A 8 2.05 -12.90 5.80
N GLU A 9 2.06 -11.96 6.74
CA GLU A 9 0.85 -11.54 7.43
C GLU A 9 -0.11 -10.81 6.47
N PHE A 10 0.44 -9.96 5.60
CA PHE A 10 -0.34 -9.26 4.59
C PHE A 10 -0.94 -10.23 3.58
N GLU A 11 -0.14 -11.18 3.09
CA GLU A 11 -0.62 -12.19 2.15
C GLU A 11 -1.72 -13.05 2.77
N ASN A 12 -1.58 -13.38 4.07
CA ASN A 12 -2.61 -14.11 4.78
C ASN A 12 -3.90 -13.29 4.87
N ALA A 13 -3.81 -11.99 5.15
CA ALA A 13 -4.98 -11.12 5.19
C ALA A 13 -5.71 -11.09 3.85
N MET A 14 -4.95 -11.03 2.74
CA MET A 14 -5.52 -11.08 1.40
C MET A 14 -6.26 -12.40 1.14
N SER A 15 -5.74 -13.51 1.65
CA SER A 15 -6.36 -14.82 1.47
C SER A 15 -7.65 -14.97 2.28
N GLN A 16 -7.84 -14.18 3.32
CA GLN A 16 -9.02 -14.23 4.19
C GLN A 16 -10.19 -13.41 3.65
N GLY A 17 -9.96 -12.54 2.69
CA GLY A 17 -11.02 -11.71 2.13
C GLY A 17 -10.45 -10.49 1.44
N ASP A 18 -11.34 -9.61 0.98
CA ASP A 18 -10.93 -8.40 0.28
C ASP A 18 -10.28 -7.41 1.23
N VAL A 19 -9.14 -6.88 0.83
CA VAL A 19 -8.45 -5.82 1.55
C VAL A 19 -8.18 -4.66 0.60
N ASN A 20 -8.03 -3.47 1.14
CA ASN A 20 -7.70 -2.29 0.34
C ASN A 20 -6.20 -2.09 0.38
N VAL A 21 -5.58 -1.95 -0.79
CA VAL A 21 -4.13 -1.81 -0.92
C VAL A 21 -3.81 -0.53 -1.67
N LEU A 22 -2.94 0.29 -1.08
CA LEU A 22 -2.37 1.46 -1.74
C LEU A 22 -0.94 1.15 -2.14
N ASP A 23 -0.65 1.27 -3.44
CA ASP A 23 0.69 1.14 -3.97
C ASP A 23 1.25 2.54 -4.16
N VAL A 24 2.26 2.90 -3.37
CA VAL A 24 2.81 4.26 -3.37
C VAL A 24 4.06 4.39 -4.23
N ARG A 25 4.31 3.40 -5.09
CA ARG A 25 5.37 3.48 -6.09
C ARG A 25 4.99 4.48 -7.19
N GLU A 26 5.95 4.81 -8.03
CA GLU A 26 5.68 5.69 -9.17
C GLU A 26 4.82 5.00 -10.22
N VAL A 27 4.15 5.79 -11.06
CA VAL A 27 3.22 5.26 -12.06
C VAL A 27 3.88 4.22 -12.95
N TYR A 28 5.12 4.48 -13.41
CA TYR A 28 5.80 3.54 -14.32
C TYR A 28 6.09 2.20 -13.63
N GLU A 29 6.38 2.22 -12.32
CA GLU A 29 6.58 0.98 -11.55
C GLU A 29 5.27 0.19 -11.45
N PHE A 30 4.18 0.91 -11.17
CA PHE A 30 2.85 0.31 -11.03
C PHE A 30 2.40 -0.32 -12.34
N GLU A 31 2.66 0.33 -13.46
CA GLU A 31 2.28 -0.17 -14.78
C GLU A 31 3.04 -1.42 -15.19
N GLU A 32 4.25 -1.61 -14.67
CA GLU A 32 5.05 -2.81 -14.94
C GLU A 32 4.50 -4.06 -14.25
N GLY A 33 3.72 -3.87 -13.21
CA GLY A 33 3.09 -4.97 -12.48
C GLY A 33 2.72 -4.52 -11.07
N HIS A 34 1.53 -4.89 -10.63
CA HIS A 34 1.02 -4.48 -9.32
C HIS A 34 0.06 -5.54 -8.77
N ILE A 35 -0.22 -5.44 -7.49
CA ILE A 35 -1.20 -6.33 -6.84
C ILE A 35 -2.59 -6.04 -7.43
N PRO A 36 -3.34 -7.06 -7.85
CA PRO A 36 -4.68 -6.85 -8.40
C PRO A 36 -5.55 -6.02 -7.45
N ASN A 37 -6.27 -5.05 -8.02
CA ASN A 37 -7.19 -4.15 -7.31
C ASN A 37 -6.49 -3.13 -6.39
N SER A 38 -5.16 -3.04 -6.42
CA SER A 38 -4.47 -1.99 -5.67
C SER A 38 -4.67 -0.65 -6.37
N ILE A 39 -4.62 0.42 -5.57
CA ILE A 39 -4.77 1.79 -6.05
C ILE A 39 -3.40 2.44 -6.03
N ASN A 40 -2.98 3.00 -7.16
CA ASN A 40 -1.69 3.69 -7.23
C ASN A 40 -1.83 5.14 -6.74
N VAL A 41 -1.08 5.47 -5.70
CA VAL A 41 -0.98 6.84 -5.18
C VAL A 41 0.50 7.16 -5.09
N PRO A 42 1.11 7.60 -6.20
CA PRO A 42 2.58 7.76 -6.26
C PRO A 42 3.08 8.85 -5.32
N THR A 43 4.22 8.59 -4.68
CA THR A 43 4.79 9.53 -3.71
C THR A 43 5.13 10.88 -4.33
N SER A 44 5.57 10.90 -5.58
CA SER A 44 5.96 12.15 -6.26
C SER A 44 4.79 13.11 -6.49
N SER A 45 3.56 12.59 -6.50
CA SER A 45 2.35 13.40 -6.70
C SER A 45 1.28 13.03 -5.67
N PHE A 46 1.71 12.69 -4.47
CA PHE A 46 0.84 12.11 -3.45
C PHE A 46 -0.37 12.99 -3.15
N MET A 47 -0.16 14.28 -2.95
CA MET A 47 -1.24 15.18 -2.53
C MET A 47 -2.33 15.29 -3.59
N SER A 48 -1.98 15.23 -4.86
CA SER A 48 -2.97 15.31 -5.95
C SER A 48 -3.79 14.04 -6.09
N HIS A 49 -3.37 12.94 -5.44
CA HIS A 49 -4.05 11.65 -5.49
C HIS A 49 -4.75 11.28 -4.19
N MET A 50 -4.67 12.11 -3.15
CA MET A 50 -5.28 11.80 -1.86
C MET A 50 -6.80 11.61 -1.94
N HIS A 51 -7.45 12.24 -2.93
CA HIS A 51 -8.89 12.07 -3.12
C HIS A 51 -9.30 10.63 -3.43
N LEU A 52 -8.34 9.78 -3.82
CA LEU A 52 -8.59 8.35 -4.08
C LEU A 52 -8.65 7.53 -2.80
N ILE A 53 -8.23 8.09 -1.67
CA ILE A 53 -8.16 7.39 -0.39
C ILE A 53 -9.38 7.73 0.44
N ASP A 54 -10.19 6.72 0.75
CA ASP A 54 -11.40 6.89 1.55
C ASP A 54 -11.05 6.76 3.04
N LYS A 55 -11.17 7.86 3.77
CA LYS A 55 -10.78 7.91 5.19
C LYS A 55 -11.60 6.97 6.07
N SER A 56 -12.75 6.51 5.59
CA SER A 56 -13.60 5.58 6.34
C SER A 56 -13.17 4.11 6.20
N LYS A 57 -12.18 3.83 5.34
CA LYS A 57 -11.71 2.48 5.07
C LYS A 57 -10.31 2.26 5.62
N HIS A 58 -9.97 1.00 5.85
CA HIS A 58 -8.61 0.60 6.20
C HIS A 58 -7.82 0.29 4.92
N TYR A 59 -6.54 0.69 4.89
CA TYR A 59 -5.65 0.41 3.76
C TYR A 59 -4.34 -0.18 4.23
N TYR A 60 -3.85 -1.15 3.47
CA TYR A 60 -2.47 -1.62 3.56
C TYR A 60 -1.65 -0.78 2.57
N ILE A 61 -0.52 -0.25 3.04
CA ILE A 61 0.34 0.61 2.23
C ILE A 61 1.58 -0.17 1.82
N ILE A 62 1.85 -0.21 0.51
CA ILE A 62 2.95 -1.02 -0.02
C ILE A 62 3.78 -0.20 -1.03
N CYS A 63 5.09 -0.49 -1.07
CA CYS A 63 5.99 0.02 -2.10
C CYS A 63 6.94 -1.11 -2.52
N LEU A 64 8.06 -0.78 -3.13
CA LEU A 64 8.97 -1.83 -3.64
C LEU A 64 9.74 -2.50 -2.52
N THR A 65 10.33 -1.73 -1.60
CA THR A 65 11.21 -2.26 -0.55
C THR A 65 10.75 -1.95 0.88
N GLY A 66 9.72 -1.13 1.05
CA GLY A 66 9.16 -0.77 2.35
C GLY A 66 9.50 0.62 2.86
N ALA A 67 10.46 1.32 2.23
CA ALA A 67 10.88 2.64 2.71
C ALA A 67 9.84 3.74 2.42
N ARG A 68 9.38 3.83 1.18
CA ARG A 68 8.38 4.83 0.80
C ARG A 68 7.05 4.59 1.51
N SER A 69 6.63 3.33 1.63
CA SER A 69 5.37 2.99 2.27
C SER A 69 5.37 3.37 3.75
N GLN A 70 6.50 3.22 4.43
CA GLN A 70 6.60 3.59 5.84
C GLN A 70 6.38 5.09 6.04
N MET A 71 6.98 5.92 5.19
CA MET A 71 6.80 7.37 5.25
C MET A 71 5.35 7.78 5.00
N VAL A 72 4.74 7.19 3.99
CA VAL A 72 3.35 7.47 3.62
C VAL A 72 2.40 7.02 4.74
N THR A 73 2.63 5.83 5.28
CA THR A 73 1.80 5.31 6.37
C THR A 73 1.83 6.24 7.56
N LYS A 74 3.02 6.70 7.94
CA LYS A 74 3.17 7.62 9.07
C LYS A 74 2.38 8.92 8.82
N TYR A 75 2.49 9.47 7.62
CA TYR A 75 1.78 10.69 7.28
C TYR A 75 0.26 10.49 7.34
N LEU A 76 -0.24 9.44 6.72
CA LEU A 76 -1.68 9.16 6.71
C LEU A 76 -2.22 8.90 8.11
N ASP A 77 -1.45 8.18 8.93
CA ASP A 77 -1.83 7.94 10.32
C ASP A 77 -1.99 9.26 11.08
N GLN A 78 -1.05 10.19 10.88
CA GLN A 78 -1.11 11.51 11.51
C GLN A 78 -2.31 12.32 11.04
N GLN A 79 -2.80 12.04 9.83
CA GLN A 79 -3.98 12.72 9.28
C GLN A 79 -5.28 12.01 9.64
N GLY A 80 -5.23 10.96 10.45
CA GLY A 80 -6.42 10.27 10.93
C GLY A 80 -6.92 9.14 10.05
N TYR A 81 -6.12 8.67 9.10
CA TYR A 81 -6.47 7.52 8.26
C TYR A 81 -6.14 6.22 8.99
N ASP A 82 -6.91 5.18 8.70
CA ASP A 82 -6.70 3.84 9.24
C ASP A 82 -5.80 3.07 8.28
N VAL A 83 -4.53 2.96 8.61
CA VAL A 83 -3.51 2.42 7.70
C VAL A 83 -2.57 1.45 8.41
N THR A 84 -2.05 0.50 7.63
CA THR A 84 -1.06 -0.48 8.08
C THR A 84 0.06 -0.53 7.05
N ASN A 85 1.30 -0.41 7.49
CA ASN A 85 2.45 -0.50 6.60
C ASN A 85 2.81 -1.96 6.38
N VAL A 86 3.07 -2.33 5.12
CA VAL A 86 3.55 -3.66 4.75
C VAL A 86 5.07 -3.59 4.62
N MET A 87 5.77 -4.25 5.54
CA MET A 87 7.23 -4.29 5.54
C MET A 87 7.75 -5.20 4.42
N GLY A 88 8.93 -4.88 3.90
CA GLY A 88 9.60 -5.68 2.88
C GLY A 88 9.23 -5.33 1.45
N GLY A 89 8.02 -4.85 1.21
CA GLY A 89 7.60 -4.40 -0.10
C GLY A 89 7.38 -5.49 -1.13
N LEU A 90 7.07 -5.07 -2.36
CA LEU A 90 6.74 -6.00 -3.45
C LEU A 90 7.89 -6.92 -3.84
N ILE A 91 9.13 -6.55 -3.51
CA ILE A 91 10.29 -7.38 -3.84
C ILE A 91 10.23 -8.76 -3.15
N VAL A 92 9.52 -8.86 -2.01
CA VAL A 92 9.35 -10.14 -1.30
C VAL A 92 7.92 -10.69 -1.41
N TYR A 93 7.07 -10.04 -2.19
CA TYR A 93 5.70 -10.47 -2.40
C TYR A 93 5.66 -11.69 -3.33
N GLN A 94 4.87 -12.71 -2.99
CA GLN A 94 4.78 -13.96 -3.75
C GLN A 94 3.40 -14.23 -4.33
N GLY A 95 2.48 -13.28 -4.22
CA GLY A 95 1.13 -13.42 -4.74
C GLY A 95 1.00 -13.04 -6.20
N ASP A 96 -0.24 -12.91 -6.65
CA ASP A 96 -0.56 -12.57 -8.03
C ASP A 96 -0.20 -11.11 -8.36
N ILE A 97 0.24 -10.91 -9.59
CA ILE A 97 0.57 -9.60 -10.13
C ILE A 97 -0.23 -9.37 -11.41
N GLU A 98 -0.78 -8.19 -11.55
CA GLU A 98 -1.53 -7.73 -12.72
C GLU A 98 -0.73 -6.67 -13.44
N GLU A 99 -0.71 -6.71 -14.77
CA GLU A 99 -0.02 -5.70 -15.58
C GLU A 99 -1.00 -4.77 -16.29
#